data_5fd1bf95c2e18a46cafecfd70d506d85
#
_entry.id   5fd1bf95c2e18a46cafecfd70d506d85
#
_cell.length_a   1.000
_cell.length_b   1.000
_cell.length_c   1.000
_cell.angle_alpha   90.00
_cell.angle_beta   90.00
_cell.angle_gamma   90.00
#
_symmetry.space_group_name_H-M   'P 1'
#
loop_
_entity.id
_entity.type
_entity.pdbx_description
1 polymer ?
#
loop_
_entity_poly.entity_id
_entity_poly.type
_entity_poly.pdbx_seq_one_letter_code
_entity_poly.pdbx_strand_id
1 'polypeptide(L)'
;MGNFFRSFIRASSFFRKEIFEILRQPRLVATLVLGPFLILFIFGFGYHAQTRPLRTLFVAQTNSPLNAQDIQNYRGALGVQIAFVGITSNQEDALNQLQRGQVDLVVVEPVDSTSSIKNNQQAVFTFYHHEIDPLQVSYVGYMGWLFAGVVNQQVLQSFVVQGQAEAVNLQVTLKEAHANVAAMRLALQSGNEALAQQKQQGLASNVDAISQGVGVSLGLLDSLQQTNGVTGANPDPVQSTLTDLHQNTNQLGDSTLNTNERVARLDKTDKDITYLQSKLAEFQSITPSIIVSPFRSVTKSVANVEPTTLDFFAFAVLALLLQHIGVTFAALSIVRERNVGTMELFRVSPLSAAEALLGKYISYMLFGGVIAAALSALLVFILHVPMLGNWWNFSLVIVAVLFTSLGIGFTISIVSQTDSQAVQYSMIVLLASVFFSGFITSLDMLLKPVHIISWMLPTTYGTLLLRDIALRGIAPNWVSLGGLFAIGLVLMFISWRLMRRLIALSQ
;
A
#
# COMPACT_ATOMS: atom_id res chain seq x y z
N MET A 1 -13.28 -40.28 -46.13
CA MET A 1 -14.17 -39.16 -45.88
C MET A 1 -15.49 -39.50 -45.22
N GLY A 2 -16.12 -40.66 -45.49
CA GLY A 2 -17.44 -40.98 -44.87
C GLY A 2 -17.48 -41.18 -43.35
N ASN A 3 -16.39 -41.69 -42.74
CA ASN A 3 -16.35 -41.89 -41.29
C ASN A 3 -16.22 -40.59 -40.49
N PHE A 4 -15.46 -39.61 -40.96
CA PHE A 4 -15.29 -38.30 -40.33
C PHE A 4 -16.62 -37.52 -40.35
N PHE A 5 -17.36 -37.56 -41.45
CA PHE A 5 -18.64 -36.87 -41.59
C PHE A 5 -19.72 -37.49 -40.66
N ARG A 6 -19.69 -38.84 -40.52
CA ARG A 6 -20.57 -39.56 -39.60
C ARG A 6 -20.28 -39.26 -38.12
N SER A 7 -18.98 -39.18 -37.76
CA SER A 7 -18.58 -38.76 -36.40
C SER A 7 -18.99 -37.30 -36.13
N PHE A 8 -18.84 -36.39 -37.11
CA PHE A 8 -19.25 -35.00 -36.97
C PHE A 8 -20.77 -34.86 -36.78
N ILE A 9 -21.59 -35.60 -37.54
CA ILE A 9 -23.04 -35.58 -37.40
C ILE A 9 -23.44 -36.13 -36.01
N ARG A 10 -22.81 -37.20 -35.53
CA ARG A 10 -23.08 -37.77 -34.21
C ARG A 10 -22.68 -36.80 -33.09
N ALA A 11 -21.51 -36.17 -33.17
CA ALA A 11 -21.07 -35.15 -32.22
C ALA A 11 -22.02 -33.96 -32.20
N SER A 12 -22.48 -33.50 -33.38
CA SER A 12 -23.46 -32.39 -33.50
C SER A 12 -24.83 -32.76 -32.90
N SER A 13 -25.29 -34.00 -33.09
CA SER A 13 -26.54 -34.45 -32.49
C SER A 13 -26.43 -34.54 -30.96
N PHE A 14 -25.26 -34.96 -30.46
CA PHE A 14 -24.98 -35.03 -29.03
C PHE A 14 -24.87 -33.61 -28.41
N PHE A 15 -24.21 -32.70 -29.09
CA PHE A 15 -24.18 -31.30 -28.73
C PHE A 15 -25.59 -30.69 -28.59
N ARG A 16 -26.44 -30.90 -29.60
CA ARG A 16 -27.82 -30.45 -29.56
C ARG A 16 -28.62 -31.02 -28.38
N LYS A 17 -28.46 -32.33 -28.11
CA LYS A 17 -29.07 -32.99 -26.96
C LYS A 17 -28.66 -32.33 -25.66
N GLU A 18 -27.37 -32.16 -25.43
CA GLU A 18 -26.80 -31.56 -24.18
C GLU A 18 -27.33 -30.15 -23.96
N ILE A 19 -27.36 -29.30 -24.98
CA ILE A 19 -27.91 -27.95 -24.86
C ILE A 19 -29.39 -27.99 -24.44
N PHE A 20 -30.20 -28.83 -25.08
CA PHE A 20 -31.60 -28.95 -24.71
C PHE A 20 -31.78 -29.49 -23.28
N GLU A 21 -30.93 -30.39 -22.83
CA GLU A 21 -30.98 -30.95 -21.47
C GLU A 21 -30.64 -29.89 -20.42
N ILE A 22 -29.64 -29.04 -20.69
CA ILE A 22 -29.31 -27.88 -19.84
C ILE A 22 -30.49 -26.89 -19.81
N LEU A 23 -31.02 -26.50 -20.96
CA LEU A 23 -32.14 -25.55 -21.06
C LEU A 23 -33.46 -26.04 -20.45
N ARG A 24 -33.66 -27.35 -20.39
CA ARG A 24 -34.83 -27.97 -19.72
C ARG A 24 -34.77 -27.94 -18.20
N GLN A 25 -33.66 -27.54 -17.63
CA GLN A 25 -33.49 -27.38 -16.16
C GLN A 25 -33.37 -25.91 -15.75
N PRO A 26 -34.39 -25.05 -15.99
CA PRO A 26 -34.29 -23.61 -15.84
C PRO A 26 -33.94 -23.19 -14.41
N ARG A 27 -34.40 -23.93 -13.40
CA ARG A 27 -34.12 -23.66 -11.99
C ARG A 27 -32.62 -23.85 -11.67
N LEU A 28 -32.01 -24.93 -12.19
CA LEU A 28 -30.61 -25.25 -11.98
C LEU A 28 -29.72 -24.22 -12.71
N VAL A 29 -30.06 -23.92 -13.96
CA VAL A 29 -29.35 -22.89 -14.75
C VAL A 29 -29.46 -21.52 -14.05
N ALA A 30 -30.66 -21.14 -13.61
CA ALA A 30 -30.86 -19.90 -12.89
C ALA A 30 -30.01 -19.83 -11.61
N THR A 31 -29.99 -20.87 -10.79
CA THR A 31 -29.19 -20.86 -9.54
C THR A 31 -27.69 -20.80 -9.82
N LEU A 32 -27.21 -21.56 -10.81
CA LEU A 32 -25.79 -21.61 -11.15
C LEU A 32 -25.25 -20.35 -11.86
N VAL A 33 -26.12 -19.65 -12.59
CA VAL A 33 -25.74 -18.40 -13.27
C VAL A 33 -26.03 -17.22 -12.37
N LEU A 34 -27.23 -17.15 -11.77
CA LEU A 34 -27.66 -16.02 -10.97
C LEU A 34 -26.86 -15.91 -9.66
N GLY A 35 -26.47 -17.04 -9.05
CA GLY A 35 -25.67 -17.06 -7.84
C GLY A 35 -24.32 -16.36 -8.01
N PRO A 36 -23.43 -16.81 -8.90
CA PRO A 36 -22.18 -16.14 -9.20
C PRO A 36 -22.33 -14.71 -9.70
N PHE A 37 -23.34 -14.45 -10.54
CA PHE A 37 -23.64 -13.10 -11.02
C PHE A 37 -24.01 -12.17 -9.86
N LEU A 38 -24.87 -12.61 -8.93
CA LEU A 38 -25.22 -11.85 -7.74
C LEU A 38 -24.02 -11.60 -6.82
N ILE A 39 -23.14 -12.60 -6.65
CA ILE A 39 -21.93 -12.45 -5.86
C ILE A 39 -21.04 -11.36 -6.47
N LEU A 40 -20.79 -11.40 -7.77
CA LEU A 40 -19.98 -10.40 -8.47
C LEU A 40 -20.64 -9.01 -8.43
N PHE A 41 -21.94 -8.96 -8.62
CA PHE A 41 -22.75 -7.74 -8.57
C PHE A 41 -22.70 -7.10 -7.17
N ILE A 42 -23.00 -7.89 -6.12
CA ILE A 42 -22.97 -7.42 -4.72
C ILE A 42 -21.56 -7.01 -4.33
N PHE A 43 -20.53 -7.79 -4.73
CA PHE A 43 -19.14 -7.45 -4.51
C PHE A 43 -18.80 -6.11 -5.19
N GLY A 44 -19.14 -5.93 -6.47
CA GLY A 44 -18.84 -4.71 -7.20
C GLY A 44 -19.54 -3.46 -6.67
N PHE A 45 -20.82 -3.56 -6.26
CA PHE A 45 -21.55 -2.44 -5.68
C PHE A 45 -21.35 -2.28 -4.17
N GLY A 46 -21.08 -3.37 -3.45
CA GLY A 46 -20.94 -3.36 -1.99
C GLY A 46 -19.53 -3.06 -1.50
N TYR A 47 -18.52 -3.23 -2.35
CA TYR A 47 -17.15 -2.97 -1.97
C TYR A 47 -16.84 -1.47 -2.04
N HIS A 48 -16.78 -0.81 -0.87
CA HIS A 48 -16.35 0.56 -0.73
C HIS A 48 -14.97 0.54 -0.04
N ALA A 49 -13.95 0.95 -0.78
CA ALA A 49 -12.57 1.05 -0.28
C ALA A 49 -12.35 2.15 0.77
N GLN A 50 -13.40 2.88 1.16
CA GLN A 50 -13.30 3.89 2.20
C GLN A 50 -13.20 3.18 3.55
N THR A 51 -12.00 3.15 4.09
CA THR A 51 -11.80 2.83 5.50
C THR A 51 -12.62 3.81 6.33
N ARG A 52 -13.51 3.28 7.15
CA ARG A 52 -14.30 4.10 8.08
C ARG A 52 -13.34 4.88 8.96
N PRO A 53 -13.49 6.22 9.09
CA PRO A 53 -12.66 6.98 9.98
C PRO A 53 -12.77 6.42 11.41
N LEU A 54 -11.64 6.19 12.06
CA LEU A 54 -11.60 5.71 13.44
C LEU A 54 -12.04 6.82 14.39
N ARG A 55 -13.16 6.65 15.08
CA ARG A 55 -13.62 7.58 16.12
C ARG A 55 -12.63 7.57 17.26
N THR A 56 -11.85 8.65 17.38
CA THR A 56 -10.69 8.74 18.26
C THR A 56 -10.95 9.73 19.39
N LEU A 57 -10.78 9.26 20.62
CA LEU A 57 -10.81 10.06 21.85
C LEU A 57 -9.37 10.24 22.35
N PHE A 58 -8.97 11.47 22.62
CA PHE A 58 -7.65 11.78 23.16
C PHE A 58 -7.71 11.94 24.66
N VAL A 59 -6.73 11.38 25.36
CA VAL A 59 -6.51 11.57 26.79
C VAL A 59 -5.29 12.45 26.97
N ALA A 60 -5.52 13.71 27.35
CA ALA A 60 -4.47 14.69 27.58
C ALA A 60 -4.54 15.23 29.02
N GLN A 61 -3.39 15.48 29.62
CA GLN A 61 -3.33 16.07 30.97
C GLN A 61 -3.64 17.56 30.92
N THR A 62 -4.12 18.10 32.04
CA THR A 62 -4.56 19.51 32.19
C THR A 62 -3.43 20.52 31.88
N ASN A 63 -2.17 20.11 32.00
CA ASN A 63 -0.97 20.91 31.69
C ASN A 63 -0.21 20.44 30.45
N SER A 64 -0.87 19.69 29.58
CA SER A 64 -0.24 19.21 28.34
C SER A 64 0.10 20.38 27.42
N PRO A 65 1.28 20.35 26.76
CA PRO A 65 1.60 21.27 25.68
C PRO A 65 0.70 21.03 24.44
N LEU A 66 0.01 19.88 24.34
CA LEU A 66 -0.93 19.56 23.28
C LEU A 66 -2.33 20.07 23.67
N ASN A 67 -2.69 21.23 23.15
CA ASN A 67 -4.04 21.76 23.33
C ASN A 67 -5.01 21.23 22.24
N ALA A 68 -6.33 21.50 22.44
CA ALA A 68 -7.35 21.06 21.48
C ALA A 68 -7.12 21.60 20.06
N GLN A 69 -6.49 22.76 19.94
CA GLN A 69 -6.17 23.41 18.66
C GLN A 69 -5.05 22.65 17.94
N ASP A 70 -4.02 22.21 18.67
CA ASP A 70 -2.92 21.45 18.09
C ASP A 70 -3.41 20.09 17.60
N ILE A 71 -4.28 19.42 18.36
CA ILE A 71 -4.90 18.15 17.94
C ILE A 71 -5.76 18.34 16.69
N GLN A 72 -6.47 19.48 16.56
CA GLN A 72 -7.19 19.81 15.33
C GLN A 72 -6.26 20.07 14.14
N ASN A 73 -5.10 20.69 14.38
CA ASN A 73 -4.07 20.88 13.36
C ASN A 73 -3.48 19.54 12.89
N TYR A 74 -3.24 18.61 13.83
CA TYR A 74 -2.83 17.23 13.53
C TYR A 74 -3.87 16.48 12.68
N ARG A 75 -5.17 16.74 12.90
CA ARG A 75 -6.24 16.18 12.08
C ARG A 75 -6.09 16.54 10.60
N GLY A 76 -5.72 17.79 10.29
CA GLY A 76 -5.47 18.23 8.92
C GLY A 76 -4.34 17.44 8.25
N ALA A 77 -3.31 17.06 9.00
CA ALA A 77 -2.16 16.30 8.52
C ALA A 77 -2.42 14.79 8.41
N LEU A 78 -3.28 14.23 9.27
CA LEU A 78 -3.66 12.81 9.29
C LEU A 78 -4.78 12.46 8.31
N GLY A 79 -5.41 13.45 7.68
CA GLY A 79 -6.46 13.26 6.68
C GLY A 79 -7.79 12.77 7.27
N VAL A 80 -8.62 12.18 6.39
CA VAL A 80 -10.00 11.74 6.71
C VAL A 80 -10.05 10.46 7.57
N GLN A 81 -8.93 9.88 7.93
CA GLN A 81 -8.85 8.55 8.54
C GLN A 81 -9.11 8.55 10.05
N ILE A 82 -9.01 9.70 10.72
CA ILE A 82 -9.30 9.88 12.15
C ILE A 82 -10.48 10.81 12.33
N ALA A 83 -11.56 10.31 12.93
CA ALA A 83 -12.69 11.11 13.36
C ALA A 83 -12.48 11.51 14.83
N PHE A 84 -12.11 12.77 15.06
CA PHE A 84 -11.94 13.32 16.40
C PHE A 84 -13.29 13.38 17.14
N VAL A 85 -13.37 12.72 18.30
CA VAL A 85 -14.56 12.69 19.15
C VAL A 85 -14.45 13.73 20.27
N GLY A 86 -13.27 13.87 20.89
CA GLY A 86 -13.05 14.82 21.98
C GLY A 86 -11.71 14.62 22.67
N ILE A 87 -11.53 15.40 23.74
CA ILE A 87 -10.40 15.28 24.66
C ILE A 87 -10.96 15.10 26.07
N THR A 88 -10.36 14.20 26.84
CA THR A 88 -10.66 14.00 28.27
C THR A 88 -9.36 13.94 29.06
N SER A 89 -9.42 14.28 30.33
CA SER A 89 -8.32 14.08 31.28
C SER A 89 -8.41 12.75 32.03
N ASN A 90 -9.55 12.05 31.93
CA ASN A 90 -9.80 10.80 32.62
C ASN A 90 -9.58 9.60 31.69
N GLN A 91 -8.44 8.93 31.88
CA GLN A 91 -8.08 7.75 31.08
C GLN A 91 -9.03 6.56 31.34
N GLU A 92 -9.51 6.37 32.57
CA GLU A 92 -10.37 5.25 32.90
C GLU A 92 -11.72 5.37 32.19
N ASP A 93 -12.29 6.58 32.17
CA ASP A 93 -13.54 6.85 31.45
C ASP A 93 -13.35 6.66 29.92
N ALA A 94 -12.25 7.10 29.37
CA ALA A 94 -11.93 6.89 27.96
C ALA A 94 -11.83 5.40 27.59
N LEU A 95 -11.18 4.60 28.41
CA LEU A 95 -11.08 3.15 28.21
C LEU A 95 -12.45 2.46 28.36
N ASN A 96 -13.29 2.91 29.27
CA ASN A 96 -14.67 2.43 29.41
C ASN A 96 -15.51 2.74 28.16
N GLN A 97 -15.36 3.92 27.54
CA GLN A 97 -16.02 4.27 26.29
C GLN A 97 -15.54 3.40 25.13
N LEU A 98 -14.24 3.08 25.09
CA LEU A 98 -13.64 2.15 24.10
C LEU A 98 -14.25 0.74 24.25
N GLN A 99 -14.32 0.21 25.47
CA GLN A 99 -14.91 -1.11 25.73
C GLN A 99 -16.41 -1.18 25.37
N ARG A 100 -17.14 -0.08 25.53
CA ARG A 100 -18.55 0.02 25.12
C ARG A 100 -18.75 0.27 23.62
N GLY A 101 -17.67 0.38 22.83
CA GLY A 101 -17.74 0.65 21.40
C GLY A 101 -18.24 2.05 21.03
N GLN A 102 -18.21 2.99 21.96
CA GLN A 102 -18.57 4.39 21.70
C GLN A 102 -17.48 5.11 20.90
N VAL A 103 -16.22 4.72 21.08
CA VAL A 103 -15.05 5.13 20.31
C VAL A 103 -14.31 3.90 19.80
N ASP A 104 -13.56 4.07 18.73
CA ASP A 104 -12.82 2.98 18.07
C ASP A 104 -11.34 2.99 18.50
N LEU A 105 -10.84 4.15 18.94
CA LEU A 105 -9.46 4.37 19.33
C LEU A 105 -9.37 5.36 20.50
N VAL A 106 -8.50 5.06 21.47
CA VAL A 106 -8.13 5.99 22.54
C VAL A 106 -6.64 6.23 22.46
N VAL A 107 -6.25 7.49 22.32
CA VAL A 107 -4.84 7.92 22.28
C VAL A 107 -4.50 8.60 23.59
N VAL A 108 -3.61 8.01 24.36
CA VAL A 108 -3.14 8.54 25.62
C VAL A 108 -1.79 9.21 25.43
N GLU A 109 -1.73 10.48 25.82
CA GLU A 109 -0.52 11.28 25.79
C GLU A 109 0.48 10.83 26.87
N PRO A 110 1.80 10.92 26.61
CA PRO A 110 2.81 10.68 27.65
C PRO A 110 2.66 11.66 28.81
N VAL A 111 2.74 11.15 30.04
CA VAL A 111 2.49 11.89 31.30
C VAL A 111 3.45 13.08 31.46
N ASP A 112 4.70 12.95 31.07
CA ASP A 112 5.73 14.00 31.11
C ASP A 112 6.71 13.80 29.93
N SER A 113 6.35 14.36 28.80
CA SER A 113 7.17 14.31 27.59
C SER A 113 8.50 15.05 27.78
N THR A 114 8.48 16.18 28.51
CA THR A 114 9.67 17.02 28.72
C THR A 114 10.72 16.32 29.60
N SER A 115 10.30 15.70 30.71
CA SER A 115 11.21 14.91 31.56
C SER A 115 11.73 13.66 30.83
N SER A 116 10.88 12.96 30.09
CA SER A 116 11.31 11.79 29.31
C SER A 116 12.44 12.15 28.33
N ILE A 117 12.26 13.23 27.55
CA ILE A 117 13.24 13.71 26.60
C ILE A 117 14.54 14.15 27.28
N LYS A 118 14.43 14.89 28.39
CA LYS A 118 15.62 15.31 29.18
C LYS A 118 16.41 14.12 29.72
N ASN A 119 15.74 13.03 30.02
CA ASN A 119 16.36 11.78 30.50
C ASN A 119 16.79 10.84 29.33
N ASN A 120 16.87 11.37 28.11
CA ASN A 120 17.24 10.63 26.91
C ASN A 120 16.31 9.42 26.63
N GLN A 121 15.03 9.57 26.93
CA GLN A 121 13.99 8.58 26.66
C GLN A 121 12.95 9.14 25.71
N GLN A 122 12.40 8.29 24.85
CA GLN A 122 11.30 8.69 23.97
C GLN A 122 10.01 8.87 24.76
N ALA A 123 9.28 9.95 24.50
CA ALA A 123 7.94 10.15 25.00
C ALA A 123 6.97 9.27 24.17
N VAL A 124 6.21 8.40 24.83
CA VAL A 124 5.42 7.35 24.18
C VAL A 124 3.94 7.72 24.16
N PHE A 125 3.35 7.88 22.99
CA PHE A 125 1.91 7.87 22.80
C PHE A 125 1.37 6.44 22.85
N THR A 126 0.38 6.18 23.69
CA THR A 126 -0.21 4.85 23.78
C THR A 126 -1.56 4.81 23.07
N PHE A 127 -1.68 3.91 22.10
CA PHE A 127 -2.88 3.70 21.30
C PHE A 127 -3.63 2.47 21.81
N TYR A 128 -4.80 2.66 22.40
CA TYR A 128 -5.67 1.58 22.85
C TYR A 128 -6.77 1.35 21.82
N HIS A 129 -6.98 0.08 21.43
CA HIS A 129 -8.03 -0.34 20.51
C HIS A 129 -8.73 -1.59 21.02
N HIS A 130 -9.93 -1.84 20.53
CA HIS A 130 -10.69 -3.06 20.83
C HIS A 130 -10.78 -4.02 19.62
N GLU A 131 -10.04 -3.72 18.56
CA GLU A 131 -10.04 -4.54 17.35
C GLU A 131 -9.34 -5.88 17.58
N ILE A 132 -9.99 -6.96 17.09
CA ILE A 132 -9.46 -8.33 17.12
C ILE A 132 -9.05 -8.82 15.72
N ASP A 133 -9.49 -8.14 14.66
CA ASP A 133 -9.07 -8.43 13.30
C ASP A 133 -7.59 -8.03 13.10
N PRO A 134 -6.70 -8.97 12.71
CA PRO A 134 -5.29 -8.69 12.53
C PRO A 134 -4.99 -7.60 11.50
N LEU A 135 -5.83 -7.43 10.47
CA LEU A 135 -5.69 -6.38 9.47
C LEU A 135 -6.01 -5.01 10.06
N GLN A 136 -7.05 -4.94 10.87
CA GLN A 136 -7.43 -3.72 11.59
C GLN A 136 -6.38 -3.35 12.65
N VAL A 137 -5.86 -4.32 13.39
CA VAL A 137 -4.77 -4.11 14.36
C VAL A 137 -3.53 -3.54 13.67
N SER A 138 -3.14 -4.10 12.53
CA SER A 138 -2.02 -3.58 11.73
C SER A 138 -2.27 -2.16 11.24
N TYR A 139 -3.51 -1.84 10.86
CA TYR A 139 -3.92 -0.50 10.45
C TYR A 139 -3.83 0.50 11.60
N VAL A 140 -4.27 0.14 12.82
CA VAL A 140 -4.11 0.97 14.03
C VAL A 140 -2.63 1.23 14.32
N GLY A 141 -1.78 0.20 14.23
CA GLY A 141 -0.33 0.34 14.41
C GLY A 141 0.30 1.31 13.41
N TYR A 142 -0.09 1.21 12.13
CA TYR A 142 0.33 2.15 11.09
C TYR A 142 -0.13 3.59 11.37
N MET A 143 -1.37 3.76 11.85
CA MET A 143 -1.89 5.07 12.25
C MET A 143 -1.12 5.67 13.43
N GLY A 144 -0.75 4.85 14.41
CA GLY A 144 0.07 5.28 15.55
C GLY A 144 1.45 5.78 15.12
N TRP A 145 2.10 5.05 14.22
CA TRP A 145 3.38 5.47 13.65
C TRP A 145 3.27 6.78 12.86
N LEU A 146 2.23 6.91 12.04
CA LEU A 146 1.97 8.11 11.25
C LEU A 146 1.72 9.33 12.17
N PHE A 147 0.90 9.16 13.22
CA PHE A 147 0.61 10.20 14.20
C PHE A 147 1.87 10.67 14.92
N ALA A 148 2.69 9.75 15.42
CA ALA A 148 3.95 10.09 16.06
C ALA A 148 4.88 10.87 15.10
N GLY A 149 4.91 10.50 13.82
CA GLY A 149 5.65 11.22 12.79
C GLY A 149 5.17 12.65 12.60
N VAL A 150 3.85 12.87 12.54
CA VAL A 150 3.26 14.22 12.41
C VAL A 150 3.57 15.09 13.63
N VAL A 151 3.43 14.52 14.84
CA VAL A 151 3.75 15.23 16.10
C VAL A 151 5.23 15.62 16.12
N ASN A 152 6.15 14.69 15.82
CA ASN A 152 7.58 14.95 15.76
C ASN A 152 7.89 16.08 14.77
N GLN A 153 7.29 16.04 13.57
CA GLN A 153 7.49 17.05 12.54
C GLN A 153 7.04 18.44 13.04
N GLN A 154 5.91 18.54 13.73
CA GLN A 154 5.35 19.79 14.20
C GLN A 154 6.16 20.37 15.37
N VAL A 155 6.60 19.52 16.29
CA VAL A 155 7.50 19.91 17.38
C VAL A 155 8.81 20.46 16.80
N LEU A 156 9.44 19.78 15.86
CA LEU A 156 10.65 20.25 15.19
C LEU A 156 10.42 21.56 14.42
N GLN A 157 9.27 21.69 13.76
CA GLN A 157 8.91 22.91 13.04
C GLN A 157 8.77 24.10 13.99
N SER A 158 8.18 23.93 15.19
CA SER A 158 8.08 25.00 16.19
C SER A 158 9.46 25.45 16.70
N PHE A 159 10.38 24.52 16.93
CA PHE A 159 11.77 24.84 17.29
C PHE A 159 12.50 25.63 16.19
N VAL A 160 12.31 25.24 14.93
CA VAL A 160 12.92 25.96 13.79
C VAL A 160 12.33 27.35 13.65
N VAL A 161 11.01 27.53 13.80
CA VAL A 161 10.37 28.85 13.75
C VAL A 161 10.88 29.73 14.87
N GLN A 162 11.00 29.21 16.09
CA GLN A 162 11.57 29.95 17.21
C GLN A 162 13.03 30.30 16.95
N GLY A 163 13.85 29.37 16.46
CA GLY A 163 15.25 29.63 16.10
C GLY A 163 15.39 30.69 15.00
N GLN A 164 14.48 30.71 14.02
CA GLN A 164 14.47 31.76 13.00
C GLN A 164 14.04 33.13 13.57
N ALA A 165 13.11 33.16 14.52
CA ALA A 165 12.72 34.41 15.19
C ALA A 165 13.88 34.96 16.03
N GLU A 166 14.62 34.12 16.74
CA GLU A 166 15.84 34.52 17.46
C GLU A 166 16.94 35.00 16.49
N ALA A 167 17.04 34.38 15.33
CA ALA A 167 17.96 34.80 14.27
C ALA A 167 17.71 36.25 13.76
N VAL A 168 16.44 36.71 13.80
CA VAL A 168 16.14 38.12 13.48
C VAL A 168 16.78 39.08 14.50
N ASN A 169 16.68 38.77 15.80
CA ASN A 169 17.30 39.57 16.84
C ASN A 169 18.83 39.56 16.72
N LEU A 170 19.39 38.41 16.40
CA LEU A 170 20.81 38.24 16.16
C LEU A 170 21.32 39.05 14.96
N GLN A 171 20.50 39.20 13.91
CA GLN A 171 20.82 40.06 12.78
C GLN A 171 20.96 41.54 13.16
N VAL A 172 20.13 42.00 14.10
CA VAL A 172 20.25 43.38 14.65
C VAL A 172 21.56 43.51 15.40
N THR A 173 21.89 42.56 16.27
CA THR A 173 23.16 42.57 17.05
C THR A 173 24.40 42.54 16.13
N LEU A 174 24.35 41.72 15.05
CA LEU A 174 25.43 41.69 14.04
C LEU A 174 25.58 43.02 13.30
N LYS A 175 24.48 43.72 12.99
CA LYS A 175 24.53 45.06 12.38
C LYS A 175 25.15 46.10 13.35
N GLU A 176 24.77 46.02 14.63
CA GLU A 176 25.35 46.88 15.66
C GLU A 176 26.85 46.61 15.86
N ALA A 177 27.25 45.33 15.86
CA ALA A 177 28.65 44.93 15.93
C ALA A 177 29.45 45.51 14.73
N HIS A 178 28.89 45.39 13.52
CA HIS A 178 29.49 45.96 12.31
C HIS A 178 29.64 47.51 12.40
N ALA A 179 28.61 48.19 12.92
CA ALA A 179 28.63 49.63 13.15
C ALA A 179 29.71 50.02 14.20
N ASN A 180 29.86 49.22 15.27
CA ASN A 180 30.89 49.41 16.28
C ASN A 180 32.30 49.21 15.72
N VAL A 181 32.52 48.21 14.85
CA VAL A 181 33.78 48.00 14.12
C VAL A 181 34.13 49.23 13.27
N ALA A 182 33.19 49.74 12.47
CA ALA A 182 33.39 50.91 11.63
C ALA A 182 33.71 52.18 12.46
N ALA A 183 32.97 52.41 13.54
CA ALA A 183 33.17 53.53 14.44
C ALA A 183 34.52 53.44 15.19
N MET A 184 34.93 52.27 15.63
CA MET A 184 36.21 52.01 16.27
C MET A 184 37.36 52.26 15.29
N ARG A 185 37.23 51.85 14.03
CA ARG A 185 38.23 52.12 12.98
C ARG A 185 38.45 53.61 12.78
N LEU A 186 37.38 54.40 12.70
CA LEU A 186 37.46 55.87 12.58
C LEU A 186 38.08 56.50 13.84
N ALA A 187 37.73 55.99 15.02
CA ALA A 187 38.30 56.52 16.28
C ALA A 187 39.82 56.31 16.37
N LEU A 188 40.30 55.13 15.96
CA LEU A 188 41.73 54.82 15.92
C LEU A 188 42.47 55.63 14.89
N GLN A 189 41.90 55.86 13.72
CA GLN A 189 42.49 56.68 12.68
C GLN A 189 42.56 58.16 13.08
N SER A 190 41.59 58.69 13.86
CA SER A 190 41.56 60.02 14.38
C SER A 190 42.35 60.24 15.69
N GLY A 191 42.91 59.15 16.25
CA GLY A 191 43.68 59.25 17.52
C GLY A 191 42.78 59.40 18.76
N ASN A 192 41.45 59.18 18.62
CA ASN A 192 40.51 59.29 19.75
C ASN A 192 40.41 57.97 20.51
N GLU A 193 41.33 57.71 21.42
CA GLU A 193 41.48 56.49 22.17
C GLU A 193 40.29 56.22 23.11
N ALA A 194 39.68 57.27 23.69
CA ALA A 194 38.52 57.12 24.58
C ALA A 194 37.30 56.56 23.82
N LEU A 195 37.04 57.07 22.61
CA LEU A 195 35.96 56.58 21.74
C LEU A 195 36.26 55.21 21.21
N ALA A 196 37.52 54.90 20.88
CA ALA A 196 37.91 53.55 20.44
C ALA A 196 37.66 52.51 21.54
N GLN A 197 37.99 52.83 22.80
CA GLN A 197 37.73 51.94 23.94
C GLN A 197 36.25 51.76 24.24
N GLN A 198 35.44 52.81 24.14
CA GLN A 198 33.98 52.73 24.27
C GLN A 198 33.38 51.82 23.20
N LYS A 199 33.83 51.93 21.95
CA LYS A 199 33.32 51.11 20.83
C LYS A 199 33.80 49.65 20.93
N GLN A 200 35.01 49.43 21.46
CA GLN A 200 35.48 48.09 21.74
C GLN A 200 34.61 47.36 22.80
N GLN A 201 34.23 48.04 23.87
CA GLN A 201 33.34 47.47 24.89
C GLN A 201 31.97 47.15 24.31
N GLY A 202 31.40 48.01 23.47
CA GLY A 202 30.16 47.73 22.76
C GLY A 202 30.28 46.53 21.83
N LEU A 203 31.42 46.45 21.11
CA LEU A 203 31.68 45.32 20.23
C LEU A 203 31.80 44.01 21.03
N ALA A 204 32.50 44.02 22.17
CA ALA A 204 32.64 42.84 23.04
C ALA A 204 31.27 42.35 23.54
N SER A 205 30.41 43.25 24.00
CA SER A 205 29.04 42.93 24.42
C SER A 205 28.22 42.31 23.29
N ASN A 206 28.34 42.86 22.08
CA ASN A 206 27.65 42.33 20.91
C ASN A 206 28.17 40.91 20.56
N VAL A 207 29.48 40.67 20.61
CA VAL A 207 30.10 39.38 20.34
C VAL A 207 29.67 38.32 21.36
N ASP A 208 29.53 38.68 22.64
CA ASP A 208 29.01 37.77 23.67
C ASP A 208 27.55 37.40 23.38
N ALA A 209 26.72 38.39 23.02
CA ALA A 209 25.33 38.12 22.63
C ALA A 209 25.21 37.26 21.36
N ILE A 210 26.08 37.51 20.38
CA ILE A 210 26.15 36.69 19.15
C ILE A 210 26.54 35.25 19.49
N SER A 211 27.55 35.05 20.34
CA SER A 211 28.00 33.72 20.71
C SER A 211 26.92 32.88 21.43
N GLN A 212 26.12 33.53 22.26
CA GLN A 212 25.00 32.89 22.93
C GLN A 212 23.85 32.54 21.97
N GLY A 213 23.49 33.43 21.08
CA GLY A 213 22.36 33.25 20.15
C GLY A 213 22.69 32.32 18.98
N VAL A 214 23.92 32.37 18.46
CA VAL A 214 24.34 31.50 17.33
C VAL A 214 24.38 30.02 17.74
N GLY A 215 24.76 29.73 18.99
CA GLY A 215 24.81 28.34 19.48
C GLY A 215 23.46 27.58 19.36
N VAL A 216 22.36 28.29 19.54
CA VAL A 216 21.01 27.71 19.42
C VAL A 216 20.58 27.61 17.95
N SER A 217 20.76 28.67 17.18
CA SER A 217 20.20 28.79 15.81
C SER A 217 21.00 28.00 14.76
N LEU A 218 22.32 28.02 14.82
CA LEU A 218 23.19 27.36 13.85
C LEU A 218 23.62 25.94 14.26
N GLY A 219 23.60 25.61 15.55
CA GLY A 219 23.80 24.22 16.03
C GLY A 219 22.73 23.26 15.51
N LEU A 220 21.52 23.75 15.26
CA LEU A 220 20.45 22.99 14.58
C LEU A 220 20.79 22.69 13.12
N LEU A 221 21.38 23.64 12.40
CA LEU A 221 21.81 23.44 11.00
C LEU A 221 22.96 22.43 10.90
N ASP A 222 23.94 22.50 11.79
CA ASP A 222 25.07 21.59 11.81
C ASP A 222 24.63 20.15 12.14
N SER A 223 23.74 19.98 13.12
CA SER A 223 23.19 18.67 13.45
C SER A 223 22.41 18.04 12.28
N LEU A 224 21.71 18.84 11.47
CA LEU A 224 21.01 18.39 10.26
C LEU A 224 21.98 18.03 9.12
N GLN A 225 23.09 18.73 8.98
CA GLN A 225 24.14 18.43 7.99
C GLN A 225 24.91 17.16 8.34
N GLN A 226 25.21 16.93 9.62
CA GLN A 226 25.86 15.69 10.09
C GLN A 226 24.97 14.46 9.93
N THR A 227 23.66 14.59 10.12
CA THR A 227 22.70 13.47 9.95
C THR A 227 22.59 13.01 8.49
N ASN A 228 22.93 13.87 7.54
CA ASN A 228 22.87 13.59 6.09
C ASN A 228 24.13 12.91 5.52
N GLY A 229 25.06 12.44 6.36
CA GLY A 229 26.18 11.60 5.92
C GLY A 229 27.26 12.34 5.14
N VAL A 230 27.28 13.68 5.18
CA VAL A 230 28.41 14.47 4.69
C VAL A 230 29.49 14.49 5.78
N THR A 231 30.13 13.35 5.96
CA THR A 231 31.33 13.21 6.81
C THR A 231 32.53 13.84 6.08
N GLY A 232 32.62 15.14 6.15
CA GLY A 232 33.88 15.87 5.92
C GLY A 232 34.32 16.43 7.25
N ALA A 233 35.33 15.84 7.86
CA ALA A 233 35.90 16.26 9.12
C ALA A 233 36.64 17.61 9.00
N ASN A 234 35.89 18.70 8.84
CA ASN A 234 36.36 20.03 9.16
C ASN A 234 35.59 20.52 10.40
N PRO A 235 36.27 21.09 11.40
CA PRO A 235 35.59 21.76 12.50
C PRO A 235 34.60 22.75 11.93
N ASP A 236 33.39 22.81 12.51
CA ASP A 236 32.31 23.66 12.06
C ASP A 236 32.86 25.09 11.78
N PRO A 237 32.80 25.57 10.52
CA PRO A 237 33.37 26.89 10.18
C PRO A 237 32.67 28.01 10.94
N VAL A 238 31.44 27.82 11.43
CA VAL A 238 30.73 28.78 12.27
C VAL A 238 31.32 28.81 13.67
N GLN A 239 31.57 27.64 14.27
CA GLN A 239 32.18 27.54 15.60
C GLN A 239 33.61 28.08 15.63
N SER A 240 34.39 27.81 14.60
CA SER A 240 35.75 28.40 14.48
C SER A 240 35.68 29.90 14.28
N THR A 241 34.76 30.40 13.45
CA THR A 241 34.58 31.86 13.25
C THR A 241 34.13 32.56 14.53
N LEU A 242 33.25 31.96 15.34
CA LEU A 242 32.85 32.50 16.64
C LEU A 242 34.03 32.57 17.63
N THR A 243 34.86 31.53 17.64
CA THR A 243 36.07 31.48 18.48
C THR A 243 37.06 32.57 18.05
N ASP A 244 37.28 32.72 16.75
CA ASP A 244 38.17 33.74 16.18
C ASP A 244 37.64 35.15 16.44
N LEU A 245 36.32 35.34 16.27
CA LEU A 245 35.65 36.61 16.56
C LEU A 245 35.82 37.01 18.02
N HIS A 246 35.62 36.08 18.95
CA HIS A 246 35.81 36.33 20.39
C HIS A 246 37.28 36.67 20.75
N GLN A 247 38.21 35.90 20.20
CA GLN A 247 39.65 36.10 20.40
C GLN A 247 40.12 37.42 19.83
N ASN A 248 39.74 37.74 18.61
CA ASN A 248 40.09 39.01 17.97
C ASN A 248 39.52 40.22 18.73
N THR A 249 38.26 40.14 19.18
CA THR A 249 37.59 41.22 19.92
C THR A 249 38.23 41.43 21.30
N ASN A 250 38.60 40.39 22.01
CA ASN A 250 39.29 40.51 23.30
C ASN A 250 40.68 41.15 23.14
N GLN A 251 41.42 40.79 22.09
CA GLN A 251 42.75 41.31 21.83
C GLN A 251 42.71 42.80 21.36
N LEU A 252 41.59 43.30 20.81
CA LEU A 252 41.40 44.71 20.50
C LEU A 252 41.42 45.62 21.72
N GLY A 253 41.14 45.09 22.92
CA GLY A 253 41.24 45.82 24.20
C GLY A 253 42.66 45.93 24.75
N ASP A 254 43.66 45.27 24.14
CA ASP A 254 45.03 45.30 24.60
C ASP A 254 45.69 46.64 24.18
N SER A 255 46.00 47.44 25.18
CA SER A 255 46.64 48.76 25.01
C SER A 255 48.10 48.67 24.55
N THR A 256 48.71 47.48 24.53
CA THR A 256 50.10 47.29 24.07
C THR A 256 50.23 47.20 22.55
N LEU A 257 49.12 46.96 21.84
CA LEU A 257 49.09 46.85 20.41
C LEU A 257 49.17 48.24 19.72
N ASN A 258 49.93 48.28 18.64
CA ASN A 258 49.97 49.53 17.82
C ASN A 258 48.67 49.69 17.00
N THR A 259 48.40 50.90 16.51
CA THR A 259 47.18 51.24 15.77
C THR A 259 46.99 50.37 14.51
N ASN A 260 48.08 50.03 13.80
CA ASN A 260 47.99 49.23 12.58
C ASN A 260 47.61 47.79 12.90
N GLU A 261 48.10 47.21 13.97
CA GLU A 261 47.75 45.87 14.43
C GLU A 261 46.27 45.80 14.86
N ARG A 262 45.80 46.81 15.59
CA ARG A 262 44.38 46.91 15.99
C ARG A 262 43.48 47.07 14.77
N VAL A 263 43.84 47.84 13.76
CA VAL A 263 43.09 47.95 12.50
C VAL A 263 43.07 46.61 11.74
N ALA A 264 44.19 45.90 11.66
CA ALA A 264 44.24 44.59 11.02
C ALA A 264 43.35 43.54 11.70
N ARG A 265 43.23 43.61 13.04
CA ARG A 265 42.28 42.75 13.79
C ARG A 265 40.82 43.17 13.56
N LEU A 266 40.53 44.46 13.48
CA LEU A 266 39.19 44.94 13.11
C LEU A 266 38.78 44.44 11.73
N ASP A 267 39.69 44.39 10.75
CA ASP A 267 39.42 43.83 9.43
C ASP A 267 39.08 42.33 9.45
N LYS A 268 39.70 41.56 10.36
CA LYS A 268 39.33 40.15 10.58
C LYS A 268 37.97 40.06 11.23
N THR A 269 37.72 40.78 12.31
CA THR A 269 36.43 40.82 13.02
C THR A 269 35.30 41.22 12.08
N ASP A 270 35.51 42.18 11.17
CA ASP A 270 34.55 42.60 10.17
C ASP A 270 34.19 41.46 9.18
N LYS A 271 35.19 40.73 8.72
CA LYS A 271 35.01 39.56 7.86
C LYS A 271 34.22 38.45 8.57
N ASP A 272 34.57 38.19 9.84
CA ASP A 272 33.89 37.17 10.64
C ASP A 272 32.41 37.54 10.86
N ILE A 273 32.12 38.81 11.19
CA ILE A 273 30.76 39.32 11.31
C ILE A 273 30.02 39.19 9.99
N THR A 274 30.59 39.56 8.86
CA THR A 274 30.00 39.46 7.53
C THR A 274 29.69 38.01 7.15
N TYR A 275 30.61 37.09 7.48
CA TYR A 275 30.39 35.65 7.27
C TYR A 275 29.19 35.14 8.07
N LEU A 276 29.12 35.47 9.38
CA LEU A 276 28.00 35.11 10.23
C LEU A 276 26.67 35.70 9.76
N GLN A 277 26.68 36.95 9.28
CA GLN A 277 25.49 37.59 8.69
C GLN A 277 25.00 36.82 7.46
N SER A 278 25.91 36.39 6.58
CA SER A 278 25.57 35.64 5.39
C SER A 278 24.95 34.28 5.72
N LYS A 279 25.50 33.56 6.72
CA LYS A 279 25.01 32.29 7.17
C LYS A 279 23.66 32.40 7.85
N LEU A 280 23.45 33.43 8.63
CA LEU A 280 22.16 33.69 9.28
C LEU A 280 21.08 34.06 8.25
N ALA A 281 21.39 34.82 7.24
CA ALA A 281 20.49 35.15 6.14
C ALA A 281 20.12 33.90 5.33
N GLU A 282 21.08 33.00 5.09
CA GLU A 282 20.84 31.69 4.46
C GLU A 282 19.87 30.88 5.29
N PHE A 283 20.06 30.75 6.60
CA PHE A 283 19.16 30.04 7.51
C PHE A 283 17.74 30.62 7.52
N GLN A 284 17.60 31.95 7.54
CA GLN A 284 16.30 32.60 7.52
C GLN A 284 15.56 32.45 6.19
N SER A 285 16.28 32.26 5.09
CA SER A 285 15.68 32.10 3.76
C SER A 285 15.06 30.74 3.55
N ILE A 286 15.44 29.70 4.33
CA ILE A 286 14.93 28.34 4.19
C ILE A 286 13.59 28.23 4.91
N THR A 287 12.58 27.70 4.22
CA THR A 287 11.27 27.45 4.83
C THR A 287 11.38 26.44 5.98
N PRO A 288 10.81 26.69 7.17
CA PRO A 288 10.91 25.79 8.32
C PRO A 288 10.54 24.34 8.02
N SER A 289 9.52 24.10 7.21
CA SER A 289 9.10 22.76 6.81
C SER A 289 10.17 22.02 5.98
N ILE A 290 11.02 22.73 5.24
CA ILE A 290 12.13 22.13 4.48
C ILE A 290 13.26 21.74 5.42
N ILE A 291 13.55 22.56 6.44
CA ILE A 291 14.57 22.24 7.46
C ILE A 291 14.17 20.97 8.22
N VAL A 292 12.90 20.86 8.59
CA VAL A 292 12.38 19.71 9.38
C VAL A 292 12.19 18.44 8.54
N SER A 293 11.84 18.60 7.28
CA SER A 293 11.58 17.48 6.35
C SER A 293 12.23 17.74 4.99
N PRO A 294 13.58 17.68 4.90
CA PRO A 294 14.30 17.99 3.67
C PRO A 294 14.02 16.97 2.55
N PHE A 295 13.61 15.76 2.90
CA PHE A 295 13.27 14.69 1.95
C PHE A 295 11.78 14.39 1.98
N ARG A 296 11.19 14.36 0.80
CA ARG A 296 9.82 13.93 0.56
C ARG A 296 9.82 12.73 -0.38
N SER A 297 9.18 11.65 0.01
CA SER A 297 8.91 10.54 -0.90
C SER A 297 7.67 10.84 -1.74
N VAL A 298 7.78 10.62 -3.04
CA VAL A 298 6.64 10.63 -3.96
C VAL A 298 6.62 9.28 -4.65
N THR A 299 5.58 8.52 -4.42
CA THR A 299 5.35 7.26 -5.14
C THR A 299 4.62 7.58 -6.43
N LYS A 300 5.18 7.15 -7.56
CA LYS A 300 4.53 7.23 -8.87
C LYS A 300 4.36 5.83 -9.42
N SER A 301 3.15 5.49 -9.80
CA SER A 301 2.91 4.27 -10.57
C SER A 301 3.48 4.42 -11.97
N VAL A 302 4.18 3.38 -12.46
CA VAL A 302 4.63 3.27 -13.86
C VAL A 302 3.56 2.57 -14.70
N ALA A 303 2.51 2.04 -14.04
CA ALA A 303 1.38 1.42 -14.73
C ALA A 303 0.52 2.49 -15.42
N ASN A 304 -0.04 2.14 -16.57
CA ASN A 304 -0.91 3.02 -17.35
C ASN A 304 -2.20 3.40 -16.60
N VAL A 305 -2.58 2.60 -15.62
CA VAL A 305 -3.74 2.81 -14.74
C VAL A 305 -3.34 2.43 -13.32
N GLU A 306 -3.77 3.21 -12.34
CA GLU A 306 -3.69 2.83 -10.92
C GLU A 306 -4.96 2.05 -10.58
N PRO A 307 -4.92 0.71 -10.52
CA PRO A 307 -6.10 -0.09 -10.27
C PRO A 307 -6.59 0.12 -8.85
N THR A 308 -7.89 0.29 -8.73
CA THR A 308 -8.55 0.25 -7.41
C THR A 308 -8.51 -1.18 -6.85
N THR A 309 -8.85 -1.33 -5.57
CA THR A 309 -8.97 -2.67 -4.98
C THR A 309 -10.02 -3.53 -5.70
N LEU A 310 -11.11 -2.91 -6.16
CA LEU A 310 -12.12 -3.59 -6.98
C LEU A 310 -11.51 -4.13 -8.26
N ASP A 311 -10.78 -3.30 -9.01
CA ASP A 311 -10.17 -3.68 -10.29
C ASP A 311 -9.21 -4.86 -10.10
N PHE A 312 -8.43 -4.81 -9.02
CA PHE A 312 -7.46 -5.84 -8.70
C PHE A 312 -8.10 -7.21 -8.43
N PHE A 313 -9.21 -7.25 -7.68
CA PHE A 313 -9.88 -8.50 -7.34
C PHE A 313 -10.88 -8.98 -8.40
N ALA A 314 -11.41 -8.09 -9.24
CA ALA A 314 -12.46 -8.40 -10.22
C ALA A 314 -12.10 -9.58 -11.13
N PHE A 315 -10.89 -9.62 -11.68
CA PHE A 315 -10.45 -10.69 -12.57
C PHE A 315 -10.16 -12.01 -11.83
N ALA A 316 -9.75 -11.92 -10.57
CA ALA A 316 -9.61 -13.10 -9.72
C ALA A 316 -10.98 -13.73 -9.40
N VAL A 317 -11.98 -12.89 -9.09
CA VAL A 317 -13.37 -13.34 -8.91
C VAL A 317 -13.90 -13.94 -10.20
N LEU A 318 -13.67 -13.32 -11.35
CA LEU A 318 -14.08 -13.86 -12.65
C LEU A 318 -13.50 -15.26 -12.88
N ALA A 319 -12.19 -15.44 -12.70
CA ALA A 319 -11.52 -16.74 -12.86
C ALA A 319 -12.10 -17.80 -11.91
N LEU A 320 -12.34 -17.43 -10.64
CA LEU A 320 -12.92 -18.30 -9.62
C LEU A 320 -14.34 -18.74 -9.99
N LEU A 321 -15.18 -17.81 -10.44
CA LEU A 321 -16.55 -18.09 -10.84
C LEU A 321 -16.60 -18.97 -12.08
N LEU A 322 -15.76 -18.72 -13.08
CA LEU A 322 -15.68 -19.53 -14.28
C LEU A 322 -15.23 -20.95 -13.96
N GLN A 323 -14.22 -21.12 -13.10
CA GLN A 323 -13.81 -22.42 -12.63
C GLN A 323 -14.96 -23.13 -11.90
N HIS A 324 -15.60 -22.46 -10.95
CA HIS A 324 -16.68 -23.07 -10.16
C HIS A 324 -17.85 -23.54 -11.06
N ILE A 325 -18.27 -22.69 -11.98
CA ILE A 325 -19.33 -22.99 -12.93
C ILE A 325 -18.93 -24.19 -13.80
N GLY A 326 -17.75 -24.16 -14.41
CA GLY A 326 -17.25 -25.23 -15.25
C GLY A 326 -17.14 -26.58 -14.51
N VAL A 327 -16.55 -26.55 -13.31
CA VAL A 327 -16.45 -27.78 -12.47
C VAL A 327 -17.81 -28.33 -12.08
N THR A 328 -18.72 -27.46 -11.60
CA THR A 328 -20.03 -27.92 -11.09
C THR A 328 -20.94 -28.48 -12.20
N PHE A 329 -20.99 -27.80 -13.35
CA PHE A 329 -21.77 -28.32 -14.48
C PHE A 329 -21.25 -29.66 -14.97
N ALA A 330 -19.94 -29.78 -15.18
CA ALA A 330 -19.34 -31.03 -15.64
C ALA A 330 -19.45 -32.12 -14.59
N ALA A 331 -19.33 -31.81 -13.29
CA ALA A 331 -19.45 -32.77 -12.19
C ALA A 331 -20.84 -33.40 -12.12
N LEU A 332 -21.88 -32.66 -12.45
CA LEU A 332 -23.25 -33.20 -12.46
C LEU A 332 -23.63 -33.95 -13.73
N SER A 333 -22.88 -33.76 -14.83
CA SER A 333 -23.24 -34.27 -16.14
C SER A 333 -23.36 -35.80 -16.18
N ILE A 334 -22.26 -36.51 -15.97
CA ILE A 334 -22.18 -37.98 -16.14
C ILE A 334 -22.87 -38.71 -14.98
N VAL A 335 -22.76 -38.19 -13.74
CA VAL A 335 -23.40 -38.81 -12.57
C VAL A 335 -24.92 -38.80 -12.73
N ARG A 336 -25.52 -37.76 -13.26
CA ARG A 336 -26.97 -37.71 -13.52
C ARG A 336 -27.38 -38.68 -14.62
N GLU A 337 -26.65 -38.76 -15.72
CA GLU A 337 -26.92 -39.72 -16.79
C GLU A 337 -26.90 -41.16 -16.26
N ARG A 338 -25.97 -41.47 -15.33
CA ARG A 338 -25.89 -42.75 -14.68
C ARG A 338 -27.12 -43.00 -13.79
N ASN A 339 -27.49 -42.00 -12.96
CA ASN A 339 -28.62 -42.16 -12.02
C ASN A 339 -29.98 -42.23 -12.73
N VAL A 340 -30.13 -41.64 -13.90
CA VAL A 340 -31.37 -41.72 -14.74
C VAL A 340 -31.38 -42.96 -15.64
N GLY A 341 -30.28 -43.73 -15.70
CA GLY A 341 -30.19 -44.92 -16.55
C GLY A 341 -29.87 -44.66 -18.02
N THR A 342 -29.62 -43.40 -18.39
CA THR A 342 -29.26 -43.00 -19.79
C THR A 342 -27.94 -43.60 -20.25
N MET A 343 -27.08 -44.09 -19.31
CA MET A 343 -25.85 -44.79 -19.65
C MET A 343 -26.10 -46.14 -20.37
N GLU A 344 -27.26 -46.74 -20.19
CA GLU A 344 -27.64 -47.98 -20.93
C GLU A 344 -27.85 -47.71 -22.41
N LEU A 345 -28.31 -46.52 -22.77
CA LEU A 345 -28.43 -46.07 -24.17
C LEU A 345 -27.09 -45.93 -24.87
N PHE A 346 -26.01 -45.59 -24.12
CA PHE A 346 -24.65 -45.54 -24.70
C PHE A 346 -24.10 -46.92 -25.08
N ARG A 347 -24.60 -47.99 -24.46
CA ARG A 347 -24.19 -49.38 -24.76
C ARG A 347 -24.79 -49.89 -26.06
N VAL A 348 -26.03 -49.53 -26.35
CA VAL A 348 -26.73 -49.96 -27.58
C VAL A 348 -26.48 -49.00 -28.76
N SER A 349 -25.93 -47.80 -28.46
CA SER A 349 -25.57 -46.82 -29.47
C SER A 349 -24.15 -47.06 -30.00
N PRO A 350 -23.90 -46.82 -31.29
CA PRO A 350 -22.53 -46.91 -31.84
C PRO A 350 -21.61 -45.73 -31.47
N LEU A 351 -21.86 -45.08 -30.33
CA LEU A 351 -21.11 -43.94 -29.82
C LEU A 351 -19.88 -44.38 -29.04
N SER A 352 -18.71 -43.89 -29.40
CA SER A 352 -17.50 -44.08 -28.61
C SER A 352 -17.46 -43.18 -27.38
N ALA A 353 -16.78 -43.62 -26.31
CA ALA A 353 -16.56 -42.79 -25.12
C ALA A 353 -15.90 -41.45 -25.42
N ALA A 354 -15.07 -41.41 -26.45
CA ALA A 354 -14.41 -40.17 -26.89
C ALA A 354 -15.40 -39.18 -27.55
N GLU A 355 -16.29 -39.68 -28.42
CA GLU A 355 -17.32 -38.85 -29.08
C GLU A 355 -18.28 -38.25 -28.07
N ALA A 356 -18.72 -39.07 -27.11
CA ALA A 356 -19.61 -38.64 -26.03
C ALA A 356 -18.96 -37.55 -25.15
N LEU A 357 -17.69 -37.78 -24.73
CA LEU A 357 -16.96 -36.82 -23.92
C LEU A 357 -16.67 -35.53 -24.66
N LEU A 358 -16.23 -35.59 -25.93
CA LEU A 358 -15.98 -34.41 -26.76
C LEU A 358 -17.25 -33.59 -26.99
N GLY A 359 -18.37 -34.25 -27.27
CA GLY A 359 -19.67 -33.57 -27.39
C GLY A 359 -20.05 -32.82 -26.13
N LYS A 360 -19.82 -33.42 -24.95
CA LYS A 360 -20.02 -32.76 -23.66
C LYS A 360 -19.08 -31.57 -23.48
N TYR A 361 -17.79 -31.74 -23.76
CA TYR A 361 -16.83 -30.64 -23.66
C TYR A 361 -17.25 -29.43 -24.52
N ILE A 362 -17.60 -29.67 -25.78
CA ILE A 362 -18.01 -28.61 -26.69
C ILE A 362 -19.27 -27.88 -26.19
N SER A 363 -20.29 -28.65 -25.72
CA SER A 363 -21.53 -28.11 -25.20
C SER A 363 -21.34 -27.25 -23.97
N TYR A 364 -20.58 -27.75 -22.99
CA TYR A 364 -20.30 -26.99 -21.76
C TYR A 364 -19.31 -25.83 -21.97
N MET A 365 -18.37 -25.97 -22.92
CA MET A 365 -17.51 -24.84 -23.33
C MET A 365 -18.30 -23.70 -23.94
N LEU A 366 -19.26 -24.00 -24.82
CA LEU A 366 -20.12 -22.99 -25.41
C LEU A 366 -20.97 -22.31 -24.33
N PHE A 367 -21.61 -23.09 -23.48
CA PHE A 367 -22.44 -22.57 -22.40
C PHE A 367 -21.62 -21.74 -21.40
N GLY A 368 -20.49 -22.25 -20.92
CA GLY A 368 -19.56 -21.53 -20.07
C GLY A 368 -18.99 -20.27 -20.73
N GLY A 369 -18.74 -20.32 -22.03
CA GLY A 369 -18.32 -19.18 -22.84
C GLY A 369 -19.33 -18.05 -22.88
N VAL A 370 -20.62 -18.37 -23.02
CA VAL A 370 -21.71 -17.36 -22.95
C VAL A 370 -21.77 -16.71 -21.57
N ILE A 371 -21.63 -17.51 -20.51
CA ILE A 371 -21.61 -16.96 -19.14
C ILE A 371 -20.35 -16.10 -18.94
N ALA A 372 -19.20 -16.57 -19.40
CA ALA A 372 -17.97 -15.80 -19.32
C ALA A 372 -18.06 -14.45 -20.04
N ALA A 373 -18.66 -14.44 -21.24
CA ALA A 373 -18.91 -13.21 -21.98
C ALA A 373 -19.83 -12.24 -21.20
N ALA A 374 -20.92 -12.77 -20.61
CA ALA A 374 -21.84 -11.97 -19.79
C ALA A 374 -21.16 -11.39 -18.53
N LEU A 375 -20.36 -12.20 -17.82
CA LEU A 375 -19.62 -11.76 -16.64
C LEU A 375 -18.53 -10.76 -17.00
N SER A 376 -17.82 -10.96 -18.12
CA SER A 376 -16.80 -10.02 -18.61
C SER A 376 -17.42 -8.70 -19.04
N ALA A 377 -18.58 -8.75 -19.70
CA ALA A 377 -19.34 -7.55 -20.05
C ALA A 377 -19.82 -6.79 -18.81
N LEU A 378 -20.29 -7.47 -17.79
CA LEU A 378 -20.64 -6.88 -16.49
C LEU A 378 -19.46 -6.13 -15.90
N LEU A 379 -18.27 -6.77 -15.82
CA LEU A 379 -17.06 -6.16 -15.25
C LEU A 379 -16.65 -4.91 -16.01
N VAL A 380 -16.54 -5.00 -17.33
CA VAL A 380 -15.95 -3.92 -18.13
C VAL A 380 -16.96 -2.79 -18.41
N PHE A 381 -18.23 -3.11 -18.78
CA PHE A 381 -19.18 -2.11 -19.20
C PHE A 381 -20.06 -1.55 -18.08
N ILE A 382 -20.34 -2.33 -17.03
CA ILE A 382 -21.19 -1.91 -15.91
C ILE A 382 -20.38 -1.47 -14.71
N LEU A 383 -19.34 -2.25 -14.32
CA LEU A 383 -18.49 -1.91 -13.20
C LEU A 383 -17.27 -1.05 -13.60
N HIS A 384 -17.11 -0.76 -14.91
CA HIS A 384 -16.05 0.09 -15.47
C HIS A 384 -14.62 -0.36 -15.10
N VAL A 385 -14.43 -1.66 -14.88
CA VAL A 385 -13.09 -2.22 -14.61
C VAL A 385 -12.23 -2.06 -15.86
N PRO A 386 -11.01 -1.49 -15.76
CA PRO A 386 -10.18 -1.21 -16.93
C PRO A 386 -9.79 -2.49 -17.67
N MET A 387 -9.83 -2.42 -19.00
CA MET A 387 -9.39 -3.48 -19.90
C MET A 387 -8.39 -2.91 -20.91
N LEU A 388 -7.10 -2.93 -20.55
CA LEU A 388 -6.02 -2.34 -21.35
C LEU A 388 -5.52 -3.27 -22.45
N GLY A 389 -5.66 -4.57 -22.27
CA GLY A 389 -5.11 -5.59 -23.16
C GLY A 389 -6.02 -5.98 -24.30
N ASN A 390 -5.52 -6.93 -25.11
CA ASN A 390 -6.24 -7.43 -26.28
C ASN A 390 -7.32 -8.45 -25.88
N TRP A 391 -8.55 -8.22 -26.33
CA TRP A 391 -9.71 -9.10 -26.14
C TRP A 391 -9.50 -10.53 -26.63
N TRP A 392 -8.68 -10.72 -27.66
CA TRP A 392 -8.34 -12.06 -28.17
C TRP A 392 -7.55 -12.86 -27.14
N ASN A 393 -6.52 -12.26 -26.56
CA ASN A 393 -5.72 -12.89 -25.52
C ASN A 393 -6.55 -13.17 -24.25
N PHE A 394 -7.42 -12.24 -23.88
CA PHE A 394 -8.33 -12.39 -22.78
C PHE A 394 -9.28 -13.58 -22.99
N SER A 395 -9.91 -13.66 -24.18
CA SER A 395 -10.80 -14.78 -24.52
C SER A 395 -10.07 -16.13 -24.56
N LEU A 396 -8.82 -16.15 -25.02
CA LEU A 396 -8.02 -17.37 -25.05
C LEU A 396 -7.74 -17.91 -23.65
N VAL A 397 -7.46 -17.03 -22.67
CA VAL A 397 -7.28 -17.42 -21.26
C VAL A 397 -8.59 -17.95 -20.68
N ILE A 398 -9.71 -17.30 -20.95
CA ILE A 398 -11.03 -17.76 -20.51
C ILE A 398 -11.33 -19.18 -21.04
N VAL A 399 -11.08 -19.42 -22.31
CA VAL A 399 -11.25 -20.72 -22.95
C VAL A 399 -10.37 -21.78 -22.26
N ALA A 400 -9.11 -21.46 -21.98
CA ALA A 400 -8.21 -22.37 -21.29
C ALA A 400 -8.64 -22.68 -19.85
N VAL A 401 -9.10 -21.67 -19.09
CA VAL A 401 -9.66 -21.86 -17.74
C VAL A 401 -10.89 -22.75 -17.76
N LEU A 402 -11.84 -22.47 -18.66
CA LEU A 402 -13.05 -23.28 -18.80
C LEU A 402 -12.72 -24.71 -19.21
N PHE A 403 -11.84 -24.91 -20.19
CA PHE A 403 -11.43 -26.21 -20.67
C PHE A 403 -10.85 -27.08 -19.54
N THR A 404 -9.93 -26.50 -18.76
CA THR A 404 -9.30 -27.21 -17.64
C THR A 404 -10.29 -27.47 -16.50
N SER A 405 -11.18 -26.51 -16.21
CA SER A 405 -12.21 -26.66 -15.19
C SER A 405 -13.22 -27.73 -15.51
N LEU A 406 -13.62 -27.85 -16.77
CA LEU A 406 -14.46 -28.95 -17.25
C LEU A 406 -13.79 -30.31 -17.06
N GLY A 407 -12.45 -30.38 -17.28
CA GLY A 407 -11.69 -31.61 -17.02
C GLY A 407 -11.76 -32.07 -15.57
N ILE A 408 -11.61 -31.15 -14.63
CA ILE A 408 -11.79 -31.43 -13.20
C ILE A 408 -13.22 -31.94 -12.95
N GLY A 409 -14.22 -31.22 -13.45
CA GLY A 409 -15.62 -31.54 -13.25
C GLY A 409 -16.02 -32.91 -13.82
N PHE A 410 -15.62 -33.26 -15.04
CA PHE A 410 -15.88 -34.59 -15.63
C PHE A 410 -15.17 -35.69 -14.84
N THR A 411 -13.95 -35.48 -14.38
CA THR A 411 -13.25 -36.43 -13.51
C THR A 411 -14.06 -36.70 -12.23
N ILE A 412 -14.53 -35.61 -11.58
CA ILE A 412 -15.41 -35.71 -10.40
C ILE A 412 -16.69 -36.46 -10.73
N SER A 413 -17.33 -36.16 -11.86
CA SER A 413 -18.58 -36.77 -12.27
C SER A 413 -18.51 -38.31 -12.43
N ILE A 414 -17.39 -38.76 -12.99
CA ILE A 414 -17.18 -40.20 -13.21
C ILE A 414 -16.93 -40.94 -11.90
N VAL A 415 -16.18 -40.31 -10.98
CA VAL A 415 -15.81 -40.93 -9.68
C VAL A 415 -16.98 -40.86 -8.69
N SER A 416 -17.82 -39.83 -8.76
CA SER A 416 -18.95 -39.64 -7.84
C SER A 416 -20.07 -40.69 -8.09
N GLN A 417 -20.69 -41.17 -7.03
CA GLN A 417 -21.80 -42.11 -7.11
C GLN A 417 -23.17 -41.42 -7.09
N THR A 418 -23.26 -40.27 -6.45
CA THR A 418 -24.48 -39.47 -6.31
C THR A 418 -24.25 -38.00 -6.68
N ASP A 419 -25.33 -37.31 -7.05
CA ASP A 419 -25.32 -35.88 -7.31
C ASP A 419 -24.77 -35.07 -6.11
N SER A 420 -25.15 -35.50 -4.88
CA SER A 420 -24.65 -34.84 -3.65
C SER A 420 -23.14 -34.97 -3.49
N GLN A 421 -22.55 -36.15 -3.79
CA GLN A 421 -21.09 -36.30 -3.78
C GLN A 421 -20.41 -35.42 -4.83
N ALA A 422 -20.98 -35.36 -6.04
CA ALA A 422 -20.43 -34.53 -7.10
C ALA A 422 -20.39 -33.02 -6.70
N VAL A 423 -21.47 -32.55 -6.06
CA VAL A 423 -21.53 -31.18 -5.54
C VAL A 423 -20.55 -30.99 -4.40
N GLN A 424 -20.42 -31.93 -3.45
CA GLN A 424 -19.46 -31.83 -2.35
C GLN A 424 -18.01 -31.74 -2.84
N TYR A 425 -17.60 -32.55 -3.80
CA TYR A 425 -16.26 -32.50 -4.39
C TYR A 425 -16.04 -31.20 -5.16
N SER A 426 -17.05 -30.68 -5.86
CA SER A 426 -16.99 -29.39 -6.52
C SER A 426 -16.79 -28.22 -5.52
N MET A 427 -17.44 -28.31 -4.36
CA MET A 427 -17.27 -27.35 -3.26
C MET A 427 -15.88 -27.42 -2.64
N ILE A 428 -15.28 -28.61 -2.51
CA ILE A 428 -13.90 -28.75 -2.05
C ILE A 428 -12.92 -28.05 -3.01
N VAL A 429 -13.13 -28.25 -4.33
CA VAL A 429 -12.31 -27.57 -5.35
C VAL A 429 -12.48 -26.06 -5.28
N LEU A 430 -13.72 -25.56 -5.11
CA LEU A 430 -13.99 -24.13 -4.92
C LEU A 430 -13.26 -23.60 -3.69
N LEU A 431 -13.40 -24.27 -2.55
CA LEU A 431 -12.76 -23.87 -1.29
C LEU A 431 -11.23 -23.83 -1.41
N ALA A 432 -10.66 -24.88 -2.02
CA ALA A 432 -9.23 -24.91 -2.30
C ALA A 432 -8.81 -23.74 -3.20
N SER A 433 -9.61 -23.40 -4.22
CA SER A 433 -9.33 -22.27 -5.11
C SER A 433 -9.38 -20.93 -4.40
N VAL A 434 -10.34 -20.73 -3.49
CA VAL A 434 -10.43 -19.49 -2.70
C VAL A 434 -9.18 -19.25 -1.86
N PHE A 435 -8.66 -20.28 -1.22
CA PHE A 435 -7.51 -20.14 -0.30
C PHE A 435 -6.15 -20.22 -1.00
N PHE A 436 -6.01 -21.06 -2.04
CA PHE A 436 -4.70 -21.37 -2.61
C PHE A 436 -4.44 -20.80 -4.00
N SER A 437 -5.41 -20.14 -4.64
CA SER A 437 -5.23 -19.60 -5.99
C SER A 437 -4.57 -18.22 -6.06
N GLY A 438 -4.25 -17.61 -4.94
CA GLY A 438 -3.81 -16.20 -4.92
C GLY A 438 -4.97 -15.21 -4.94
N PHE A 439 -6.20 -15.66 -4.66
CA PHE A 439 -7.37 -14.79 -4.56
C PHE A 439 -7.36 -13.96 -3.28
N ILE A 440 -7.29 -14.60 -2.11
CA ILE A 440 -7.27 -13.93 -0.80
C ILE A 440 -5.84 -13.51 -0.44
N THR A 441 -4.89 -14.41 -0.58
CA THR A 441 -3.50 -14.25 -0.16
C THR A 441 -2.59 -14.36 -1.37
N SER A 442 -1.61 -13.47 -1.52
CA SER A 442 -0.63 -13.57 -2.60
C SER A 442 0.10 -14.92 -2.52
N LEU A 443 0.40 -15.50 -3.69
CA LEU A 443 1.10 -16.80 -3.76
C LEU A 443 2.42 -16.80 -3.00
N ASP A 444 3.13 -15.67 -3.02
CA ASP A 444 4.43 -15.50 -2.36
C ASP A 444 4.37 -15.64 -0.82
N MET A 445 3.18 -15.45 -0.23
CA MET A 445 2.96 -15.64 1.20
C MET A 445 2.68 -17.11 1.57
N LEU A 446 2.48 -17.98 0.59
CA LEU A 446 2.24 -19.40 0.83
C LEU A 446 3.56 -20.15 0.96
N LEU A 447 3.56 -21.20 1.79
CA LEU A 447 4.70 -22.11 1.92
C LEU A 447 4.97 -22.84 0.59
N LYS A 448 6.25 -23.05 0.26
CA LYS A 448 6.66 -23.73 -0.99
C LYS A 448 5.90 -25.04 -1.33
N PRO A 449 5.64 -25.95 -0.37
CA PRO A 449 4.86 -27.16 -0.67
C PRO A 449 3.42 -26.87 -1.10
N VAL A 450 2.82 -25.79 -0.61
CA VAL A 450 1.44 -25.39 -0.93
C VAL A 450 1.34 -24.85 -2.35
N HIS A 451 2.42 -24.29 -2.90
CA HIS A 451 2.48 -23.84 -4.29
C HIS A 451 2.14 -24.96 -5.28
N ILE A 452 2.43 -26.24 -4.97
CA ILE A 452 2.07 -27.36 -5.84
C ILE A 452 0.55 -27.42 -5.99
N ILE A 453 -0.20 -27.27 -4.88
CA ILE A 453 -1.66 -27.24 -4.91
C ILE A 453 -2.14 -26.03 -5.72
N SER A 454 -1.56 -24.86 -5.48
CA SER A 454 -1.91 -23.62 -6.18
C SER A 454 -1.77 -23.76 -7.70
N TRP A 455 -0.66 -24.32 -8.17
CA TRP A 455 -0.41 -24.50 -9.61
C TRP A 455 -1.20 -25.66 -10.25
N MET A 456 -1.92 -26.47 -9.48
CA MET A 456 -2.90 -27.42 -10.02
C MET A 456 -4.28 -26.80 -10.25
N LEU A 457 -4.53 -25.60 -9.74
CA LEU A 457 -5.84 -24.94 -9.82
C LEU A 457 -5.93 -24.02 -11.05
N PRO A 458 -6.94 -24.18 -11.91
CA PRO A 458 -7.13 -23.31 -13.08
C PRO A 458 -7.30 -21.84 -12.71
N THR A 459 -7.93 -21.56 -11.55
CA THR A 459 -8.12 -20.20 -11.03
C THR A 459 -6.81 -19.47 -10.82
N THR A 460 -5.74 -20.15 -10.39
CA THR A 460 -4.42 -19.55 -10.21
C THR A 460 -3.90 -18.93 -11.49
N TYR A 461 -3.92 -19.71 -12.56
CA TYR A 461 -3.52 -19.24 -13.90
C TYR A 461 -4.46 -18.16 -14.42
N GLY A 462 -5.77 -18.38 -14.27
CA GLY A 462 -6.78 -17.42 -14.68
C GLY A 462 -6.61 -16.08 -14.01
N THR A 463 -6.42 -16.06 -12.68
CA THR A 463 -6.21 -14.83 -11.91
C THR A 463 -4.97 -14.07 -12.38
N LEU A 464 -3.84 -14.74 -12.54
CA LEU A 464 -2.60 -14.11 -12.97
C LEU A 464 -2.69 -13.59 -14.40
N LEU A 465 -3.10 -14.45 -15.34
CA LEU A 465 -3.11 -14.12 -16.76
C LEU A 465 -4.16 -13.06 -17.12
N LEU A 466 -5.39 -13.15 -16.56
CA LEU A 466 -6.44 -12.16 -16.82
C LEU A 466 -6.08 -10.80 -16.23
N ARG A 467 -5.46 -10.78 -15.04
CA ARG A 467 -4.99 -9.56 -14.39
C ARG A 467 -3.87 -8.88 -15.20
N ASP A 468 -2.89 -9.64 -15.67
CA ASP A 468 -1.80 -9.11 -16.49
C ASP A 468 -2.30 -8.53 -17.82
N ILE A 469 -3.23 -9.22 -18.47
CA ILE A 469 -3.82 -8.74 -19.73
C ILE A 469 -4.66 -7.48 -19.45
N ALA A 470 -5.56 -7.53 -18.48
CA ALA A 470 -6.54 -6.46 -18.30
C ALA A 470 -5.97 -5.21 -17.65
N LEU A 471 -5.16 -5.34 -16.59
CA LEU A 471 -4.67 -4.19 -15.81
C LEU A 471 -3.30 -3.68 -16.26
N ARG A 472 -2.45 -4.57 -16.82
CA ARG A 472 -1.12 -4.19 -17.32
C ARG A 472 -1.06 -4.01 -18.83
N GLY A 473 -2.05 -4.54 -19.57
CA GLY A 473 -2.08 -4.50 -21.03
C GLY A 473 -1.02 -5.38 -21.72
N ILE A 474 -0.40 -6.31 -20.98
CA ILE A 474 0.66 -7.17 -21.52
C ILE A 474 0.09 -8.47 -22.10
N ALA A 475 0.84 -9.07 -23.03
CA ALA A 475 0.48 -10.39 -23.56
C ALA A 475 0.56 -11.46 -22.47
N PRO A 476 -0.27 -12.53 -22.55
CA PRO A 476 -0.25 -13.59 -21.56
C PRO A 476 1.12 -14.28 -21.55
N ASN A 477 1.57 -14.71 -20.38
CA ASN A 477 2.72 -15.58 -20.28
C ASN A 477 2.39 -16.94 -20.95
N TRP A 478 2.97 -17.18 -22.12
CA TRP A 478 2.69 -18.36 -22.93
C TRP A 478 3.05 -19.67 -22.23
N VAL A 479 4.05 -19.65 -21.34
CA VAL A 479 4.43 -20.84 -20.53
C VAL A 479 3.32 -21.18 -19.55
N SER A 480 2.80 -20.19 -18.84
CA SER A 480 1.69 -20.37 -17.90
C SER A 480 0.41 -20.78 -18.60
N LEU A 481 0.09 -20.16 -19.73
CA LEU A 481 -1.07 -20.52 -20.55
C LEU A 481 -0.94 -21.95 -21.11
N GLY A 482 0.23 -22.32 -21.61
CA GLY A 482 0.54 -23.67 -22.07
C GLY A 482 0.45 -24.71 -20.96
N GLY A 483 0.93 -24.36 -19.75
CA GLY A 483 0.79 -25.19 -18.55
C GLY A 483 -0.66 -25.45 -18.17
N LEU A 484 -1.49 -24.39 -18.17
CA LEU A 484 -2.94 -24.52 -17.93
C LEU A 484 -3.61 -25.45 -18.96
N PHE A 485 -3.29 -25.27 -20.24
CA PHE A 485 -3.84 -26.10 -21.30
C PHE A 485 -3.37 -27.56 -21.20
N ALA A 486 -2.11 -27.78 -20.82
CA ALA A 486 -1.54 -29.11 -20.60
C ALA A 486 -2.26 -29.84 -19.47
N ILE A 487 -2.55 -29.17 -18.35
CA ILE A 487 -3.34 -29.73 -17.24
C ILE A 487 -4.73 -30.12 -17.76
N GLY A 488 -5.39 -29.27 -18.54
CA GLY A 488 -6.68 -29.56 -19.14
C GLY A 488 -6.66 -30.80 -20.04
N LEU A 489 -5.65 -30.95 -20.88
CA LEU A 489 -5.46 -32.12 -21.75
C LEU A 489 -5.24 -33.42 -20.92
N VAL A 490 -4.43 -33.35 -19.89
CA VAL A 490 -4.22 -34.49 -18.96
C VAL A 490 -5.52 -34.89 -18.31
N LEU A 491 -6.29 -33.95 -17.79
CA LEU A 491 -7.58 -34.20 -17.17
C LEU A 491 -8.60 -34.75 -18.16
N MET A 492 -8.64 -34.24 -19.36
CA MET A 492 -9.48 -34.77 -20.46
C MET A 492 -9.11 -36.22 -20.79
N PHE A 493 -7.81 -36.53 -20.86
CA PHE A 493 -7.34 -37.89 -21.11
C PHE A 493 -7.71 -38.84 -19.94
N ILE A 494 -7.57 -38.39 -18.69
CA ILE A 494 -7.98 -39.14 -17.49
C ILE A 494 -9.50 -39.42 -17.54
N SER A 495 -10.30 -38.37 -17.79
CA SER A 495 -11.76 -38.49 -17.90
C SER A 495 -12.18 -39.46 -19.02
N TRP A 496 -11.52 -39.37 -20.18
CA TRP A 496 -11.76 -40.31 -21.28
C TRP A 496 -11.44 -41.75 -20.88
N ARG A 497 -10.29 -41.99 -20.25
CA ARG A 497 -9.88 -43.34 -19.82
C ARG A 497 -10.83 -43.91 -18.75
N LEU A 498 -11.24 -43.09 -17.80
CA LEU A 498 -12.21 -43.49 -16.76
C LEU A 498 -13.59 -43.77 -17.37
N MET A 499 -14.08 -42.91 -18.26
CA MET A 499 -15.35 -43.10 -18.94
C MET A 499 -15.37 -44.37 -19.79
N ARG A 500 -14.27 -44.65 -20.52
CA ARG A 500 -14.12 -45.90 -21.27
C ARG A 500 -14.21 -47.15 -20.36
N ARG A 501 -13.57 -47.11 -19.19
CA ARG A 501 -13.66 -48.18 -18.20
C ARG A 501 -15.08 -48.31 -17.64
N LEU A 502 -15.75 -47.22 -17.36
CA LEU A 502 -17.11 -47.20 -16.85
C LEU A 502 -18.09 -47.91 -17.83
N ILE A 503 -17.94 -47.63 -19.13
CA ILE A 503 -18.76 -48.26 -20.18
C ILE A 503 -18.39 -49.74 -20.34
N ALA A 504 -17.11 -50.11 -20.21
CA ALA A 504 -16.66 -51.53 -20.35
C ALA A 504 -16.97 -52.39 -19.13
N LEU A 505 -16.90 -51.88 -17.90
CA LEU A 505 -17.19 -52.62 -16.67
C LEU A 505 -18.69 -52.90 -16.47
N SER A 506 -19.51 -52.26 -17.22
CA SER A 506 -20.95 -52.46 -17.22
C SER A 506 -21.42 -53.48 -18.30
N GLN A 507 -20.49 -54.11 -19.01
CA GLN A 507 -20.71 -55.34 -19.81
C GLN A 507 -20.54 -56.57 -18.96
#